data_40fe065b64d47f44aff1a7de3b347da4
#
_entry.id   40fe065b64d47f44aff1a7de3b347da4
#
_cell.length_a   1.000
_cell.length_b   1.000
_cell.length_c   1.000
_cell.angle_alpha   90.00
_cell.angle_beta   90.00
_cell.angle_gamma   90.00
#
_symmetry.space_group_name_H-M   'P 1'
#
loop_
_entity.id
_entity.type
_entity.pdbx_description
1 polymer ?
#
loop_
_entity_poly.entity_id
_entity_poly.type
_entity_poly.pdbx_seq_one_letter_code
_entity_poly.pdbx_strand_id
1 'polypeptide(L)'
;MIANSESFAASKQRFRSIWISDIHLGTRHAQVDALLGFLRDCDCRYLYLVGDFIDGWQLKSKWHWQDSYNVLIQKLLRKSRKETQIIYITGNHDEFIEQFLGVSFGSVMLAREVIHTAADGKRYLVLHGHQFDGLTKFNRLLEKVGTRLYDWILDFNLHFNRVRRSLGFGYWSLAAYLKFKAKSAVKYVTEYEETMLHMARKHGVQGVICGHIHRAEIKSIGDVAYLNCGDWVESCTALVEDFDGNIRLLHFHENNVQHTGRGPGSSDPGDGGEGDGGEGGASGGQRGARRGTAPAGASILCVGHEDAAHEDSDARLFL
;
A
#
# COMPACT_ATOMS: atom_id res chain seq x y z
N MET A 1 5.42 3.57 -50.19
CA MET A 1 6.14 3.29 -48.94
C MET A 1 5.26 3.72 -47.78
N ILE A 2 4.59 2.76 -47.15
CA ILE A 2 3.75 3.02 -45.98
C ILE A 2 4.66 2.77 -44.78
N ALA A 3 5.01 3.86 -44.06
CA ALA A 3 5.79 3.74 -42.84
C ALA A 3 4.91 3.10 -41.78
N ASN A 4 5.27 1.89 -41.36
CA ASN A 4 4.71 1.25 -40.16
C ASN A 4 5.09 2.10 -38.95
N SER A 5 4.13 2.80 -38.39
CA SER A 5 4.24 3.34 -37.05
C SER A 5 4.10 2.19 -36.05
N GLU A 6 5.20 1.53 -35.74
CA GLU A 6 5.25 0.65 -34.56
C GLU A 6 5.03 1.52 -33.33
N SER A 7 3.82 1.44 -32.79
CA SER A 7 3.49 1.94 -31.48
C SER A 7 4.39 1.21 -30.47
N PHE A 8 5.47 1.85 -30.00
CA PHE A 8 6.24 1.42 -28.85
C PHE A 8 5.30 1.48 -27.64
N ALA A 9 4.64 0.38 -27.35
CA ALA A 9 3.95 0.21 -26.06
C ALA A 9 5.05 0.30 -25.00
N ALA A 10 5.02 1.37 -24.20
CA ALA A 10 5.93 1.54 -23.08
C ALA A 10 5.92 0.26 -22.24
N SER A 11 7.09 -0.36 -22.05
CA SER A 11 7.21 -1.61 -21.30
C SER A 11 6.70 -1.37 -19.87
N LYS A 12 5.78 -2.23 -19.43
CA LYS A 12 5.25 -2.15 -18.06
C LYS A 12 6.37 -2.24 -17.04
N GLN A 13 6.29 -1.42 -16.00
CA GLN A 13 7.19 -1.54 -14.87
C GLN A 13 6.87 -2.84 -14.11
N ARG A 14 7.91 -3.60 -13.78
CA ARG A 14 7.76 -4.88 -13.07
C ARG A 14 8.36 -4.78 -11.69
N PHE A 15 7.55 -5.09 -10.68
CA PHE A 15 7.91 -5.11 -9.28
C PHE A 15 7.79 -6.53 -8.70
N ARG A 16 8.53 -6.81 -7.65
CA ARG A 16 8.32 -8.02 -6.88
C ARG A 16 7.04 -7.91 -6.07
N SER A 17 6.86 -6.79 -5.36
CA SER A 17 5.67 -6.53 -4.53
C SER A 17 5.16 -5.11 -4.72
N ILE A 18 3.84 -4.94 -4.59
CA ILE A 18 3.16 -3.63 -4.57
C ILE A 18 2.21 -3.64 -3.37
N TRP A 19 2.22 -2.55 -2.58
CA TRP A 19 1.28 -2.31 -1.49
C TRP A 19 0.49 -1.04 -1.79
N ILE A 20 -0.83 -1.15 -1.74
CA ILE A 20 -1.79 -0.05 -1.87
C ILE A 20 -2.78 -0.14 -0.72
N SER A 21 -3.22 0.97 -0.17
CA SER A 21 -4.18 1.04 0.93
C SER A 21 -5.22 2.14 0.72
N ASP A 22 -6.26 2.13 1.53
CA ASP A 22 -7.19 3.24 1.68
C ASP A 22 -7.77 3.71 0.33
N ILE A 23 -8.37 2.77 -0.41
CA ILE A 23 -8.98 3.03 -1.72
C ILE A 23 -10.42 3.53 -1.56
N HIS A 24 -11.13 3.05 -0.53
CA HIS A 24 -12.48 3.44 -0.16
C HIS A 24 -13.49 3.38 -1.30
N LEU A 25 -13.59 2.22 -1.98
CA LEU A 25 -14.65 2.00 -2.98
C LEU A 25 -16.04 2.14 -2.33
N GLY A 26 -16.88 2.97 -2.89
CA GLY A 26 -18.17 3.35 -2.31
C GLY A 26 -18.23 4.83 -1.94
N THR A 27 -17.08 5.54 -1.98
CA THR A 27 -17.00 6.99 -1.79
C THR A 27 -16.81 7.71 -3.11
N ARG A 28 -17.25 8.96 -3.21
CA ARG A 28 -17.04 9.79 -4.40
C ARG A 28 -15.59 10.22 -4.60
N HIS A 29 -14.76 10.04 -3.57
CA HIS A 29 -13.40 10.54 -3.51
C HIS A 29 -12.37 9.49 -3.92
N ALA A 30 -12.80 8.23 -4.09
CA ALA A 30 -11.94 7.14 -4.56
C ALA A 30 -11.38 7.47 -5.97
N GLN A 31 -10.06 7.57 -6.08
CA GLN A 31 -9.35 7.90 -7.33
C GLN A 31 -9.14 6.63 -8.18
N VAL A 32 -10.24 5.96 -8.51
CA VAL A 32 -10.21 4.64 -9.15
C VAL A 32 -9.61 4.70 -10.55
N ASP A 33 -9.84 5.78 -11.32
CA ASP A 33 -9.27 5.92 -12.66
C ASP A 33 -7.74 6.07 -12.60
N ALA A 34 -7.23 6.79 -11.60
CA ALA A 34 -5.80 6.88 -11.33
C ALA A 34 -5.22 5.51 -10.95
N LEU A 35 -5.90 4.75 -10.08
CA LEU A 35 -5.49 3.39 -9.69
C LEU A 35 -5.52 2.43 -10.88
N LEU A 36 -6.53 2.51 -11.74
CA LEU A 36 -6.61 1.73 -12.97
C LEU A 36 -5.45 2.03 -13.93
N GLY A 37 -5.07 3.30 -14.04
CA GLY A 37 -3.88 3.74 -14.76
C GLY A 37 -2.61 3.11 -14.20
N PHE A 38 -2.37 3.28 -12.90
CA PHE A 38 -1.23 2.67 -12.20
C PHE A 38 -1.14 1.15 -12.41
N LEU A 39 -2.25 0.44 -12.16
CA LEU A 39 -2.29 -1.01 -12.33
C LEU A 39 -2.19 -1.47 -13.79
N ARG A 40 -2.43 -0.59 -14.78
CA ARG A 40 -2.18 -0.86 -16.21
C ARG A 40 -0.70 -0.83 -16.51
N ASP A 41 0.01 0.12 -15.91
CA ASP A 41 1.39 0.42 -16.22
C ASP A 41 2.38 -0.40 -15.36
N CYS A 42 1.87 -1.09 -14.32
CA CYS A 42 2.66 -1.90 -13.40
C CYS A 42 2.19 -3.36 -13.36
N ASP A 43 3.16 -4.29 -13.30
CA ASP A 43 2.92 -5.70 -12.99
C ASP A 43 3.77 -6.11 -11.77
N CYS A 44 3.27 -7.07 -10.96
CA CYS A 44 3.95 -7.54 -9.78
C CYS A 44 3.64 -9.02 -9.49
N ARG A 45 4.52 -9.65 -8.69
CA ARG A 45 4.30 -11.00 -8.17
C ARG A 45 3.33 -11.00 -6.98
N TYR A 46 3.47 -10.03 -6.09
CA TYR A 46 2.62 -9.87 -4.90
C TYR A 46 1.93 -8.51 -4.94
N LEU A 47 0.61 -8.50 -4.79
CA LEU A 47 -0.18 -7.28 -4.66
C LEU A 47 -0.91 -7.30 -3.31
N TYR A 48 -0.56 -6.38 -2.44
CA TYR A 48 -1.18 -6.21 -1.13
C TYR A 48 -2.22 -5.09 -1.21
N LEU A 49 -3.45 -5.40 -0.84
CA LEU A 49 -4.51 -4.45 -0.55
C LEU A 49 -4.52 -4.28 0.97
N VAL A 50 -3.94 -3.18 1.47
CA VAL A 50 -3.63 -3.00 2.89
C VAL A 50 -4.76 -2.25 3.58
N GLY A 51 -5.95 -2.86 3.62
CA GLY A 51 -7.14 -2.36 4.28
C GLY A 51 -7.89 -1.23 3.57
N ASP A 52 -9.12 -1.04 3.97
CA ASP A 52 -10.03 0.00 3.50
C ASP A 52 -10.16 0.03 1.97
N PHE A 53 -10.23 -1.16 1.37
CA PHE A 53 -10.46 -1.31 -0.05
C PHE A 53 -11.91 -0.97 -0.42
N ILE A 54 -12.88 -1.46 0.36
CA ILE A 54 -14.31 -1.17 0.19
C ILE A 54 -14.79 -0.40 1.42
N ASP A 55 -15.41 0.77 1.20
CA ASP A 55 -16.01 1.53 2.29
C ASP A 55 -17.42 1.01 2.61
N GLY A 56 -17.49 -0.02 3.43
CA GLY A 56 -18.77 -0.62 3.89
C GLY A 56 -19.62 0.33 4.72
N TRP A 57 -19.01 1.31 5.40
CA TRP A 57 -19.75 2.29 6.19
C TRP A 57 -20.48 3.29 5.29
N GLN A 58 -19.82 3.81 4.27
CA GLN A 58 -20.46 4.69 3.29
C GLN A 58 -21.53 3.96 2.49
N LEU A 59 -21.26 2.75 2.02
CA LEU A 59 -22.23 1.95 1.26
C LEU A 59 -23.50 1.62 2.06
N LYS A 60 -23.39 1.41 3.39
CA LYS A 60 -24.54 1.24 4.28
C LYS A 60 -25.33 2.53 4.47
N SER A 61 -24.66 3.69 4.47
CA SER A 61 -25.29 5.00 4.67
C SER A 61 -25.92 5.51 3.38
N LYS A 62 -25.20 5.46 2.28
CA LYS A 62 -25.61 5.91 0.96
C LYS A 62 -24.92 5.08 -0.11
N TRP A 63 -25.71 4.30 -0.85
CA TRP A 63 -25.17 3.52 -1.95
C TRP A 63 -24.56 4.41 -3.03
N HIS A 64 -23.29 4.22 -3.29
CA HIS A 64 -22.56 4.86 -4.37
C HIS A 64 -21.62 3.84 -5.00
N TRP A 65 -21.93 3.39 -6.22
CA TRP A 65 -21.15 2.38 -6.92
C TRP A 65 -21.02 2.77 -8.38
N GLN A 66 -19.82 3.11 -8.81
CA GLN A 66 -19.52 3.52 -10.18
C GLN A 66 -19.05 2.32 -11.02
N ASP A 67 -19.22 2.41 -12.35
CA ASP A 67 -18.80 1.36 -13.27
C ASP A 67 -17.28 1.12 -13.22
N SER A 68 -16.49 2.15 -12.96
CA SER A 68 -15.04 2.04 -12.78
C SER A 68 -14.64 1.11 -11.65
N TYR A 69 -15.47 0.97 -10.59
CA TYR A 69 -15.22 0.03 -9.49
C TYR A 69 -15.31 -1.42 -9.98
N ASN A 70 -16.29 -1.73 -10.84
CA ASN A 70 -16.40 -3.04 -11.46
C ASN A 70 -15.19 -3.34 -12.34
N VAL A 71 -14.72 -2.34 -13.09
CA VAL A 71 -13.52 -2.47 -13.94
C VAL A 71 -12.27 -2.75 -13.08
N LEU A 72 -12.14 -2.09 -11.93
CA LEU A 72 -11.04 -2.31 -11.00
C LEU A 72 -11.07 -3.75 -10.44
N ILE A 73 -12.22 -4.20 -9.95
CA ILE A 73 -12.37 -5.57 -9.42
C ILE A 73 -12.03 -6.60 -10.50
N GLN A 74 -12.55 -6.44 -11.72
CA GLN A 74 -12.23 -7.32 -12.84
C GLN A 74 -10.75 -7.30 -13.20
N LYS A 75 -10.09 -6.14 -13.07
CA LYS A 75 -8.66 -6.01 -13.32
C LYS A 75 -7.84 -6.77 -12.27
N LEU A 76 -8.20 -6.68 -11.00
CA LEU A 76 -7.57 -7.43 -9.91
C LEU A 76 -7.75 -8.94 -10.11
N LEU A 77 -8.96 -9.40 -10.41
CA LEU A 77 -9.23 -10.81 -10.72
C LEU A 77 -8.46 -11.30 -11.94
N ARG A 78 -8.28 -10.46 -12.96
CA ARG A 78 -7.43 -10.80 -14.12
C ARG A 78 -5.95 -10.90 -13.78
N LYS A 79 -5.45 -10.01 -12.87
CA LYS A 79 -4.07 -10.10 -12.39
C LYS A 79 -3.87 -11.37 -11.57
N SER A 80 -4.81 -11.74 -10.71
CA SER A 80 -4.71 -12.96 -9.90
C SER A 80 -4.67 -14.25 -10.75
N ARG A 81 -5.31 -14.24 -11.92
CA ARG A 81 -5.22 -15.36 -12.89
C ARG A 81 -3.89 -15.41 -13.64
N LYS A 82 -3.09 -14.33 -13.62
CA LYS A 82 -1.81 -14.17 -14.32
C LYS A 82 -0.62 -14.19 -13.37
N GLU A 83 -0.64 -15.09 -12.38
CA GLU A 83 0.47 -15.30 -11.44
C GLU A 83 0.69 -14.19 -10.40
N THR A 84 -0.14 -13.14 -10.35
CA THR A 84 -0.10 -12.18 -9.24
C THR A 84 -0.85 -12.76 -8.04
N GLN A 85 -0.15 -13.01 -6.94
CA GLN A 85 -0.79 -13.34 -5.68
C GLN A 85 -1.33 -12.06 -5.05
N ILE A 86 -2.63 -12.03 -4.77
CA ILE A 86 -3.29 -10.89 -4.12
C ILE A 86 -3.49 -11.23 -2.65
N ILE A 87 -3.01 -10.35 -1.77
CA ILE A 87 -3.18 -10.44 -0.32
C ILE A 87 -4.05 -9.26 0.12
N TYR A 88 -5.24 -9.56 0.59
CA TYR A 88 -6.18 -8.57 1.08
C TYR A 88 -6.10 -8.54 2.61
N ILE A 89 -5.55 -7.46 3.15
CA ILE A 89 -5.54 -7.17 4.59
C ILE A 89 -6.82 -6.39 4.90
N THR A 90 -7.54 -6.77 5.96
CA THR A 90 -8.79 -6.09 6.34
C THR A 90 -8.50 -4.77 7.06
N GLY A 91 -9.31 -3.75 6.76
CA GLY A 91 -9.34 -2.46 7.46
C GLY A 91 -10.63 -2.28 8.26
N ASN A 92 -10.81 -1.10 8.86
CA ASN A 92 -12.00 -0.81 9.67
C ASN A 92 -13.25 -0.52 8.81
N HIS A 93 -13.09 0.00 7.60
CA HIS A 93 -14.22 0.24 6.70
C HIS A 93 -14.70 -1.03 6.02
N ASP A 94 -13.88 -2.07 5.95
CA ASP A 94 -14.20 -3.36 5.35
C ASP A 94 -14.18 -4.54 6.34
N GLU A 95 -14.38 -4.29 7.65
CA GLU A 95 -14.52 -5.32 8.70
C GLU A 95 -15.55 -6.42 8.36
N PHE A 96 -16.58 -6.11 7.56
CA PHE A 96 -17.58 -7.10 7.16
C PHE A 96 -16.99 -8.28 6.37
N ILE A 97 -15.77 -8.14 5.84
CA ILE A 97 -15.04 -9.19 5.13
C ILE A 97 -14.35 -10.13 6.12
N GLU A 98 -14.14 -9.73 7.38
CA GLU A 98 -13.40 -10.53 8.37
C GLU A 98 -14.04 -11.90 8.66
N GLN A 99 -15.36 -12.03 8.49
CA GLN A 99 -16.04 -13.32 8.60
C GLN A 99 -15.53 -14.37 7.60
N PHE A 100 -14.79 -13.97 6.59
CA PHE A 100 -14.19 -14.84 5.55
C PHE A 100 -12.68 -15.04 5.72
N LEU A 101 -12.11 -14.62 6.85
CA LEU A 101 -10.69 -14.86 7.14
C LEU A 101 -10.38 -16.36 7.08
N GLY A 102 -9.21 -16.67 6.51
CA GLY A 102 -8.80 -18.06 6.29
C GLY A 102 -9.43 -18.71 5.05
N VAL A 103 -10.36 -18.05 4.37
CA VAL A 103 -10.90 -18.50 3.08
C VAL A 103 -10.04 -17.89 1.96
N SER A 104 -9.67 -18.71 0.99
CA SER A 104 -9.00 -18.25 -0.24
C SER A 104 -9.99 -18.25 -1.40
N PHE A 105 -10.02 -17.16 -2.15
CA PHE A 105 -10.78 -17.05 -3.39
C PHE A 105 -9.80 -17.13 -4.57
N GLY A 106 -9.45 -18.34 -4.99
CA GLY A 106 -8.41 -18.57 -5.99
C GLY A 106 -7.05 -18.07 -5.50
N SER A 107 -6.45 -17.10 -6.18
CA SER A 107 -5.16 -16.49 -5.80
C SER A 107 -5.31 -15.26 -4.88
N VAL A 108 -6.49 -15.05 -4.28
CA VAL A 108 -6.74 -13.97 -3.32
C VAL A 108 -6.78 -14.56 -1.92
N MET A 109 -5.89 -14.12 -1.05
CA MET A 109 -5.81 -14.50 0.35
C MET A 109 -6.31 -13.37 1.23
N LEU A 110 -7.20 -13.69 2.17
CA LEU A 110 -7.70 -12.74 3.18
C LEU A 110 -6.95 -12.93 4.50
N ALA A 111 -6.48 -11.83 5.07
CA ALA A 111 -5.78 -11.84 6.35
C ALA A 111 -6.00 -10.53 7.12
N ARG A 112 -5.81 -10.55 8.44
CA ARG A 112 -5.72 -9.32 9.26
C ARG A 112 -4.34 -8.70 9.17
N GLU A 113 -3.34 -9.56 9.18
CA GLU A 113 -1.93 -9.21 9.08
C GLU A 113 -1.13 -10.36 8.51
N VAL A 114 -0.01 -10.06 7.89
CA VAL A 114 0.92 -11.07 7.36
C VAL A 114 2.36 -10.60 7.55
N ILE A 115 3.30 -11.54 7.56
CA ILE A 115 4.72 -11.22 7.48
C ILE A 115 5.16 -11.39 6.03
N HIS A 116 5.60 -10.29 5.43
CA HIS A 116 6.25 -10.27 4.13
C HIS A 116 7.76 -10.42 4.28
N THR A 117 8.36 -11.34 3.52
CA THR A 117 9.81 -11.44 3.43
C THR A 117 10.27 -10.83 2.11
N ALA A 118 11.03 -9.74 2.21
CA ALA A 118 11.58 -9.03 1.07
C ALA A 118 12.67 -9.85 0.36
N ALA A 119 13.05 -9.46 -0.85
CA ALA A 119 14.05 -10.18 -1.62
C ALA A 119 15.46 -10.15 -0.96
N ASP A 120 15.75 -9.11 -0.16
CA ASP A 120 16.97 -8.99 0.64
C ASP A 120 16.93 -9.80 1.97
N GLY A 121 15.84 -10.52 2.22
CA GLY A 121 15.63 -11.34 3.42
C GLY A 121 15.06 -10.59 4.62
N LYS A 122 14.90 -9.27 4.57
CA LYS A 122 14.22 -8.51 5.63
C LYS A 122 12.75 -8.88 5.71
N ARG A 123 12.23 -8.89 6.94
CA ARG A 123 10.85 -9.23 7.23
C ARG A 123 10.09 -7.98 7.65
N TYR A 124 8.89 -7.82 7.10
CA TYR A 124 8.00 -6.71 7.37
C TYR A 124 6.64 -7.23 7.81
N LEU A 125 6.13 -6.71 8.93
CA LEU A 125 4.75 -6.92 9.32
C LEU A 125 3.86 -6.03 8.45
N VAL A 126 2.89 -6.63 7.75
CA VAL A 126 1.93 -5.92 6.90
C VAL A 126 0.57 -6.00 7.56
N LEU A 127 0.01 -4.86 7.94
CA LEU A 127 -1.30 -4.72 8.56
C LEU A 127 -1.92 -3.36 8.19
N HIS A 128 -3.23 -3.21 8.38
CA HIS A 128 -3.86 -1.90 8.12
C HIS A 128 -3.51 -0.87 9.22
N GLY A 129 -3.67 -1.24 10.48
CA GLY A 129 -3.28 -0.42 11.63
C GLY A 129 -4.43 0.13 12.46
N HIS A 130 -5.68 -0.02 12.04
CA HIS A 130 -6.88 0.46 12.75
C HIS A 130 -7.07 -0.18 14.13
N GLN A 131 -6.53 -1.38 14.36
CA GLN A 131 -6.66 -2.11 15.62
C GLN A 131 -6.14 -1.31 16.83
N PHE A 132 -5.34 -0.30 16.59
CA PHE A 132 -4.68 0.50 17.61
C PHE A 132 -5.35 1.83 17.90
N ASP A 133 -6.41 2.19 17.19
CA ASP A 133 -7.22 3.40 17.44
C ASP A 133 -7.89 3.41 18.83
N GLY A 134 -8.10 2.24 19.41
CA GLY A 134 -8.75 2.08 20.71
C GLY A 134 -7.93 2.61 21.91
N LEU A 135 -6.65 2.87 21.76
CA LEU A 135 -5.80 3.42 22.81
C LEU A 135 -6.03 4.92 23.03
N THR A 136 -6.67 5.61 22.08
CA THR A 136 -7.02 7.02 22.20
C THR A 136 -8.54 7.21 22.26
N LYS A 137 -9.13 7.15 23.48
CA LYS A 137 -10.58 7.35 23.72
C LYS A 137 -11.14 8.69 23.22
N PHE A 138 -10.32 9.54 22.66
CA PHE A 138 -10.68 10.88 22.16
C PHE A 138 -11.26 10.86 20.73
N ASN A 139 -11.07 9.79 19.95
CA ASN A 139 -11.33 9.82 18.52
C ASN A 139 -12.80 9.64 18.12
N ARG A 140 -13.65 8.95 18.90
CA ARG A 140 -15.06 8.69 18.50
C ARG A 140 -15.93 9.95 18.34
N LEU A 141 -15.63 11.03 19.04
CA LEU A 141 -16.37 12.29 18.89
C LEU A 141 -15.85 13.11 17.70
N LEU A 142 -14.56 13.09 17.48
CA LEU A 142 -13.94 13.67 16.28
C LEU A 142 -14.35 12.95 15.00
N GLU A 143 -14.52 11.63 15.05
CA GLU A 143 -14.96 10.80 13.91
C GLU A 143 -16.33 11.25 13.37
N LYS A 144 -17.31 11.52 14.25
CA LYS A 144 -18.67 11.90 13.82
C LYS A 144 -18.78 13.33 13.30
N VAL A 145 -17.98 14.24 13.82
CA VAL A 145 -17.93 15.64 13.36
C VAL A 145 -16.95 15.78 12.20
N GLY A 146 -15.87 15.01 12.26
CA GLY A 146 -14.78 15.04 11.28
C GLY A 146 -15.20 14.54 9.91
N THR A 147 -16.04 13.50 9.80
CA THR A 147 -16.44 12.93 8.50
C THR A 147 -17.16 13.95 7.62
N ARG A 148 -18.16 14.68 8.14
CA ARG A 148 -18.88 15.68 7.34
C ARG A 148 -18.01 16.87 6.91
N LEU A 149 -17.18 17.35 7.83
CA LEU A 149 -16.25 18.44 7.54
C LEU A 149 -15.15 17.96 6.59
N TYR A 150 -14.70 16.73 6.74
CA TYR A 150 -13.71 16.11 5.88
C TYR A 150 -14.23 15.94 4.45
N ASP A 151 -15.44 15.41 4.28
CA ASP A 151 -16.08 15.27 2.96
C ASP A 151 -16.22 16.63 2.27
N TRP A 152 -16.61 17.69 3.01
CA TRP A 152 -16.69 19.04 2.46
C TRP A 152 -15.31 19.58 2.04
N ILE A 153 -14.27 19.33 2.85
CA ILE A 153 -12.89 19.70 2.53
C ILE A 153 -12.40 18.96 1.28
N LEU A 154 -12.73 17.66 1.15
CA LEU A 154 -12.38 16.86 -0.02
C LEU A 154 -13.07 17.37 -1.29
N ASP A 155 -14.38 17.67 -1.21
CA ASP A 155 -15.12 18.24 -2.33
C ASP A 155 -14.52 19.58 -2.79
N PHE A 156 -14.16 20.45 -1.84
CA PHE A 156 -13.47 21.70 -2.14
C PHE A 156 -12.10 21.44 -2.77
N ASN A 157 -11.34 20.48 -2.25
CA ASN A 157 -10.02 20.15 -2.77
C ASN A 157 -10.06 19.61 -4.22
N LEU A 158 -11.10 18.83 -4.56
CA LEU A 158 -11.30 18.36 -5.95
C LEU A 158 -11.50 19.53 -6.92
N HIS A 159 -12.35 20.50 -6.56
CA HIS A 159 -12.58 21.70 -7.38
C HIS A 159 -11.33 22.57 -7.49
N PHE A 160 -10.63 22.76 -6.37
CA PHE A 160 -9.38 23.51 -6.30
C PHE A 160 -8.29 22.93 -7.20
N ASN A 161 -8.10 21.61 -7.14
CA ASN A 161 -7.09 20.95 -7.97
C ASN A 161 -7.48 20.89 -9.45
N ARG A 162 -8.77 20.86 -9.78
CA ARG A 162 -9.21 20.99 -11.18
C ARG A 162 -8.79 22.35 -11.76
N VAL A 163 -8.96 23.43 -11.00
CA VAL A 163 -8.50 24.78 -11.39
C VAL A 163 -6.97 24.84 -11.46
N ARG A 164 -6.25 24.27 -10.49
CA ARG A 164 -4.79 24.23 -10.51
C ARG A 164 -4.25 23.51 -11.75
N ARG A 165 -4.83 22.36 -12.12
CA ARG A 165 -4.42 21.61 -13.32
C ARG A 165 -4.64 22.43 -14.59
N SER A 166 -5.76 23.15 -14.71
CA SER A 166 -6.01 24.04 -15.88
C SER A 166 -5.02 25.19 -15.98
N LEU A 167 -4.36 25.56 -14.87
CA LEU A 167 -3.31 26.58 -14.79
C LEU A 167 -1.88 26.01 -14.88
N GLY A 168 -1.73 24.69 -15.14
CA GLY A 168 -0.43 24.04 -15.29
C GLY A 168 0.30 23.72 -13.98
N PHE A 169 -0.36 23.84 -12.83
CA PHE A 169 0.23 23.49 -11.53
C PHE A 169 -0.03 22.02 -11.18
N GLY A 170 0.93 21.37 -10.52
CA GLY A 170 0.78 20.01 -9.98
C GLY A 170 -0.30 19.90 -8.91
N TYR A 171 -0.69 18.66 -8.57
CA TYR A 171 -1.65 18.38 -7.51
C TYR A 171 -1.17 18.88 -6.14
N TRP A 172 -2.08 19.42 -5.33
CA TRP A 172 -1.81 19.86 -3.96
C TRP A 172 -3.00 19.55 -3.06
N SER A 173 -2.75 18.92 -1.92
CA SER A 173 -3.81 18.55 -0.98
C SER A 173 -3.95 19.59 0.14
N LEU A 174 -5.07 20.31 0.13
CA LEU A 174 -5.45 21.22 1.21
C LEU A 174 -5.75 20.45 2.51
N ALA A 175 -6.41 19.31 2.38
CA ALA A 175 -6.76 18.48 3.53
C ALA A 175 -5.50 17.92 4.23
N ALA A 176 -4.51 17.46 3.47
CA ALA A 176 -3.22 17.03 4.01
C ALA A 176 -2.49 18.17 4.72
N TYR A 177 -2.52 19.39 4.17
CA TYR A 177 -1.91 20.57 4.78
C TYR A 177 -2.60 20.95 6.09
N LEU A 178 -3.94 20.96 6.13
CA LEU A 178 -4.70 21.28 7.36
C LEU A 178 -4.53 20.21 8.43
N LYS A 179 -4.57 18.93 8.06
CA LYS A 179 -4.27 17.82 8.97
C LYS A 179 -2.87 17.94 9.58
N PHE A 180 -1.89 18.31 8.77
CA PHE A 180 -0.52 18.48 9.26
C PHE A 180 -0.37 19.63 10.27
N LYS A 181 -1.11 20.73 10.09
CA LYS A 181 -1.06 21.88 11.01
C LYS A 181 -1.79 21.65 12.33
N ALA A 182 -2.73 20.72 12.40
CA ALA A 182 -3.46 20.47 13.65
C ALA A 182 -2.56 19.75 14.66
N LYS A 183 -2.24 20.41 15.76
CA LYS A 183 -1.36 19.88 16.85
C LYS A 183 -1.82 18.51 17.37
N SER A 184 -3.13 18.26 17.38
CA SER A 184 -3.73 16.96 17.75
C SER A 184 -3.42 15.87 16.74
N ALA A 185 -3.37 16.21 15.45
CA ALA A 185 -3.04 15.25 14.40
C ALA A 185 -1.57 14.82 14.47
N VAL A 186 -0.66 15.72 14.79
CA VAL A 186 0.76 15.38 14.98
C VAL A 186 0.92 14.39 16.14
N LYS A 187 0.25 14.61 17.27
CA LYS A 187 0.29 13.70 18.40
C LYS A 187 -0.26 12.32 18.03
N TYR A 188 -1.40 12.26 17.34
CA TYR A 188 -1.99 11.01 16.90
C TYR A 188 -1.04 10.22 15.97
N VAL A 189 -0.44 10.89 14.99
CA VAL A 189 0.54 10.26 14.09
C VAL A 189 1.71 9.67 14.86
N THR A 190 2.25 10.42 15.83
CA THR A 190 3.38 9.94 16.65
C THR A 190 3.00 8.72 17.49
N GLU A 191 1.85 8.72 18.16
CA GLU A 191 1.35 7.59 18.95
C GLU A 191 1.08 6.35 18.07
N TYR A 192 0.54 6.57 16.87
CA TYR A 192 0.34 5.51 15.89
C TYR A 192 1.67 4.88 15.47
N GLU A 193 2.66 5.71 15.13
CA GLU A 193 3.99 5.25 14.73
C GLU A 193 4.68 4.45 15.85
N GLU A 194 4.65 4.95 17.10
CA GLU A 194 5.20 4.24 18.26
C GLU A 194 4.55 2.87 18.45
N THR A 195 3.23 2.79 18.23
CA THR A 195 2.50 1.52 18.30
C THR A 195 2.92 0.56 17.20
N MET A 196 3.09 1.06 15.96
CA MET A 196 3.58 0.24 14.85
C MET A 196 4.98 -0.30 15.12
N LEU A 197 5.86 0.50 15.72
CA LEU A 197 7.20 0.07 16.13
C LEU A 197 7.15 -1.02 17.20
N HIS A 198 6.28 -0.85 18.19
CA HIS A 198 6.07 -1.87 19.22
C HIS A 198 5.64 -3.19 18.59
N MET A 199 4.72 -3.16 17.62
CA MET A 199 4.27 -4.36 16.90
C MET A 199 5.40 -5.01 16.10
N ALA A 200 6.20 -4.22 15.38
CA ALA A 200 7.35 -4.76 14.67
C ALA A 200 8.32 -5.50 15.60
N ARG A 201 8.62 -4.91 16.75
CA ARG A 201 9.49 -5.53 17.76
C ARG A 201 8.88 -6.79 18.36
N LYS A 202 7.58 -6.76 18.68
CA LYS A 202 6.84 -7.93 19.19
C LYS A 202 6.91 -9.11 18.22
N HIS A 203 6.82 -8.86 16.93
CA HIS A 203 6.90 -9.90 15.90
C HIS A 203 8.34 -10.22 15.46
N GLY A 204 9.35 -9.54 16.01
CA GLY A 204 10.75 -9.78 15.67
C GLY A 204 11.06 -9.52 14.19
N VAL A 205 10.45 -8.47 13.61
CA VAL A 205 10.61 -8.09 12.21
C VAL A 205 11.35 -6.75 12.09
N GLN A 206 11.96 -6.49 10.93
CA GLN A 206 12.79 -5.31 10.69
C GLN A 206 11.97 -4.07 10.32
N GLY A 207 10.67 -4.23 10.03
CA GLY A 207 9.82 -3.07 9.72
C GLY A 207 8.34 -3.41 9.69
N VAL A 208 7.53 -2.36 9.53
CA VAL A 208 6.09 -2.43 9.38
C VAL A 208 5.66 -1.71 8.11
N ILE A 209 4.71 -2.31 7.41
CA ILE A 209 4.03 -1.73 6.25
C ILE A 209 2.56 -1.57 6.61
N CYS A 210 2.03 -0.35 6.58
CA CYS A 210 0.68 -0.03 7.02
C CYS A 210 -0.01 1.03 6.15
N GLY A 211 -1.28 1.30 6.44
CA GLY A 211 -2.12 2.35 5.84
C GLY A 211 -2.78 3.23 6.90
N HIS A 212 -4.12 3.34 6.83
CA HIS A 212 -5.05 3.89 7.82
C HIS A 212 -4.96 5.40 8.08
N ILE A 213 -3.78 5.95 8.31
CA ILE A 213 -3.62 7.39 8.60
C ILE A 213 -3.48 8.25 7.34
N HIS A 214 -3.60 7.68 6.15
CA HIS A 214 -3.54 8.37 4.84
C HIS A 214 -2.30 9.24 4.67
N ARG A 215 -1.17 8.83 5.26
CA ARG A 215 0.08 9.58 5.20
C ARG A 215 1.20 8.73 4.64
N ALA A 216 1.40 8.86 3.35
CA ALA A 216 2.48 8.15 2.64
C ALA A 216 3.85 8.57 3.17
N GLU A 217 4.62 7.62 3.72
CA GLU A 217 5.93 7.90 4.29
C GLU A 217 6.80 6.66 4.37
N ILE A 218 8.09 6.84 4.16
CA ILE A 218 9.11 5.84 4.48
C ILE A 218 10.15 6.50 5.39
N LYS A 219 10.34 5.92 6.57
CA LYS A 219 11.36 6.39 7.51
C LYS A 219 11.87 5.28 8.41
N SER A 220 13.04 5.48 8.99
CA SER A 220 13.54 4.64 10.08
C SER A 220 13.28 5.32 11.41
N ILE A 221 12.78 4.56 12.38
CA ILE A 221 12.60 5.02 13.75
C ILE A 221 13.34 4.04 14.65
N GLY A 222 14.53 4.45 15.10
CA GLY A 222 15.49 3.53 15.73
C GLY A 222 15.94 2.46 14.76
N ASP A 223 15.74 1.21 15.13
CA ASP A 223 16.12 0.00 14.40
C ASP A 223 15.01 -0.56 13.48
N VAL A 224 13.83 0.08 13.48
CA VAL A 224 12.66 -0.40 12.75
C VAL A 224 12.34 0.51 11.56
N ALA A 225 12.09 -0.08 10.41
CA ALA A 225 11.57 0.61 9.24
C ALA A 225 10.05 0.80 9.36
N TYR A 226 9.58 2.04 9.28
CA TYR A 226 8.18 2.41 9.19
C TYR A 226 7.83 2.82 7.77
N LEU A 227 6.85 2.13 7.15
CA LEU A 227 6.44 2.35 5.78
C LEU A 227 4.91 2.46 5.73
N ASN A 228 4.40 3.63 5.33
CA ASN A 228 2.97 3.83 5.15
C ASN A 228 2.63 4.01 3.67
N CYS A 229 1.63 3.26 3.19
CA CYS A 229 1.23 3.24 1.78
C CYS A 229 0.59 4.54 1.31
N GLY A 230 0.07 5.36 2.25
CA GLY A 230 -0.77 6.52 1.93
C GLY A 230 -2.19 6.11 1.59
N ASP A 231 -2.76 6.67 0.51
CA ASP A 231 -4.16 6.43 0.12
C ASP A 231 -4.39 6.61 -1.40
N TRP A 232 -5.58 6.19 -1.87
CA TRP A 232 -6.07 6.42 -3.23
C TRP A 232 -7.32 7.32 -3.25
N VAL A 233 -7.40 8.22 -2.28
CA VAL A 233 -8.42 9.28 -2.17
C VAL A 233 -7.80 10.65 -2.49
N GLU A 234 -6.62 10.94 -1.91
CA GLU A 234 -5.94 12.22 -2.07
C GLU A 234 -4.54 12.08 -2.65
N SER A 235 -3.70 11.20 -2.08
CA SER A 235 -2.27 11.15 -2.37
C SER A 235 -1.91 10.29 -3.56
N CYS A 236 -2.73 9.31 -3.92
CA CYS A 236 -2.52 8.35 -5.00
C CYS A 236 -1.12 7.73 -4.94
N THR A 237 -0.82 7.04 -3.85
CA THR A 237 0.50 6.51 -3.57
C THR A 237 0.50 4.99 -3.43
N ALA A 238 1.65 4.39 -3.70
CA ALA A 238 1.90 2.97 -3.51
C ALA A 238 3.33 2.75 -3.02
N LEU A 239 3.52 1.76 -2.15
CA LEU A 239 4.84 1.21 -1.91
C LEU A 239 5.12 0.13 -2.94
N VAL A 240 6.35 0.07 -3.42
CA VAL A 240 6.79 -0.96 -4.36
C VAL A 240 8.13 -1.54 -3.92
N GLU A 241 8.31 -2.82 -4.15
CA GLU A 241 9.55 -3.54 -3.92
C GLU A 241 10.11 -4.02 -5.26
N ASP A 242 11.36 -3.70 -5.50
CA ASP A 242 12.11 -4.22 -6.64
C ASP A 242 12.57 -5.66 -6.38
N PHE A 243 13.09 -6.34 -7.40
CA PHE A 243 13.57 -7.72 -7.26
C PHE A 243 14.84 -7.85 -6.41
N ASP A 244 15.50 -6.74 -6.09
CA ASP A 244 16.65 -6.68 -5.18
C ASP A 244 16.26 -6.39 -3.72
N GLY A 245 14.95 -6.23 -3.42
CA GLY A 245 14.45 -5.98 -2.07
C GLY A 245 14.39 -4.50 -1.67
N ASN A 246 14.71 -3.58 -2.59
CA ASN A 246 14.57 -2.16 -2.31
C ASN A 246 13.09 -1.74 -2.32
N ILE A 247 12.62 -1.18 -1.20
CA ILE A 247 11.26 -0.67 -1.09
C ILE A 247 11.29 0.86 -1.24
N ARG A 248 10.41 1.38 -2.08
CA ARG A 248 10.28 2.82 -2.33
C ARG A 248 8.83 3.23 -2.47
N LEU A 249 8.57 4.52 -2.25
CA LEU A 249 7.26 5.14 -2.40
C LEU A 249 7.13 5.71 -3.82
N LEU A 250 6.01 5.37 -4.48
CA LEU A 250 5.62 5.94 -5.76
C LEU A 250 4.42 6.86 -5.56
N HIS A 251 4.46 8.02 -6.20
CA HIS A 251 3.30 8.90 -6.37
C HIS A 251 2.81 8.77 -7.81
N PHE A 252 1.55 8.39 -7.97
CA PHE A 252 0.95 8.29 -9.28
C PHE A 252 0.25 9.61 -9.66
N HIS A 253 0.74 10.23 -10.73
CA HIS A 253 0.06 11.33 -11.41
C HIS A 253 -0.19 10.90 -12.84
N GLU A 254 -1.36 11.19 -13.41
CA GLU A 254 -1.80 10.71 -14.73
C GLU A 254 -0.78 10.87 -15.86
N ASN A 255 0.25 11.70 -15.67
CA ASN A 255 1.27 11.97 -16.67
C ASN A 255 2.69 11.56 -16.27
N ASN A 256 2.93 11.07 -15.04
CA ASN A 256 4.28 10.69 -14.62
C ASN A 256 4.28 9.94 -13.28
N VAL A 257 5.05 8.86 -13.19
CA VAL A 257 5.35 8.18 -11.92
C VAL A 257 6.59 8.85 -11.31
N GLN A 258 6.42 9.64 -10.25
CA GLN A 258 7.54 10.26 -9.55
C GLN A 258 8.00 9.39 -8.38
N HIS A 259 9.29 9.15 -8.31
CA HIS A 259 9.93 8.39 -7.22
C HIS A 259 10.35 9.35 -6.11
N THR A 260 9.82 9.18 -4.90
CA THR A 260 10.25 9.93 -3.71
C THR A 260 10.47 8.97 -2.55
N GLY A 261 11.68 9.02 -1.98
CA GLY A 261 12.06 8.22 -0.81
C GLY A 261 12.45 6.78 -1.13
N ARG A 262 13.64 6.40 -0.67
CA ARG A 262 14.11 5.00 -0.62
C ARG A 262 13.96 4.47 0.79
N GLY A 263 13.61 3.21 0.91
CA GLY A 263 13.57 2.52 2.20
C GLY A 263 14.97 2.44 2.85
N PRO A 264 15.05 2.28 4.17
CA PRO A 264 16.32 2.15 4.87
C PRO A 264 17.08 0.92 4.39
N GLY A 265 18.30 1.12 3.94
CA GLY A 265 19.23 0.05 3.50
C GLY A 265 19.60 0.03 2.03
N SER A 266 19.14 0.99 1.18
CA SER A 266 19.70 1.14 -0.16
C SER A 266 20.99 1.98 -0.08
N SER A 267 22.14 1.33 -0.17
CA SER A 267 23.40 2.03 -0.44
C SER A 267 23.35 2.62 -1.85
N ASP A 268 23.58 3.91 -1.99
CA ASP A 268 23.84 4.54 -3.28
C ASP A 268 25.04 3.85 -3.95
N PRO A 269 24.93 3.42 -5.22
CA PRO A 269 26.13 3.14 -5.99
C PRO A 269 26.79 4.50 -6.27
N GLY A 270 27.91 4.75 -5.60
CA GLY A 270 28.70 5.95 -5.76
C GLY A 270 29.01 6.22 -7.23
N ASP A 271 28.77 7.46 -7.61
CA ASP A 271 29.27 8.08 -8.82
C ASP A 271 30.81 8.00 -8.80
N GLY A 272 31.38 7.16 -9.65
CA GLY A 272 32.79 6.88 -9.74
C GLY A 272 33.27 6.91 -11.18
N GLY A 273 33.67 8.11 -11.63
CA GLY A 273 34.87 8.35 -12.43
C GLY A 273 35.00 7.64 -13.77
N GLU A 274 35.03 8.48 -14.79
CA GLU A 274 35.59 8.23 -16.14
C GLU A 274 36.93 7.49 -16.12
N GLY A 275 37.09 6.54 -17.04
CA GLY A 275 38.38 5.86 -17.32
C GLY A 275 38.36 5.11 -18.64
N ASP A 276 38.89 5.76 -19.61
CA ASP A 276 39.20 5.41 -21.00
C ASP A 276 39.89 4.05 -21.22
N GLY A 277 39.60 3.41 -22.37
CA GLY A 277 40.58 2.71 -23.19
C GLY A 277 40.65 1.18 -23.14
N GLY A 278 40.49 0.53 -24.30
CA GLY A 278 41.25 -0.68 -24.60
C GLY A 278 40.48 -1.83 -25.25
N GLU A 279 40.76 -1.97 -26.52
CA GLU A 279 40.35 -3.04 -27.44
C GLU A 279 40.74 -4.46 -27.01
N GLY A 280 39.95 -5.44 -27.50
CA GLY A 280 40.59 -6.67 -28.01
C GLY A 280 40.07 -7.99 -27.47
N GLY A 281 39.55 -8.83 -28.36
CA GLY A 281 39.70 -10.26 -28.24
C GLY A 281 38.45 -11.13 -28.20
N ALA A 282 38.12 -11.69 -29.35
CA ALA A 282 37.16 -12.77 -29.54
C ALA A 282 37.71 -14.13 -29.11
N SER A 283 36.87 -15.01 -28.54
CA SER A 283 36.81 -16.47 -28.78
C SER A 283 35.75 -17.05 -27.84
N GLY A 284 34.66 -17.64 -28.31
CA GLY A 284 34.60 -19.03 -28.71
C GLY A 284 34.11 -19.96 -27.59
N GLY A 285 32.80 -20.32 -27.64
CA GLY A 285 32.36 -21.69 -27.36
C GLY A 285 32.05 -22.08 -25.91
N GLN A 286 30.82 -22.33 -25.59
CA GLN A 286 30.23 -23.65 -25.31
C GLN A 286 28.86 -23.53 -24.62
N ARG A 287 27.90 -24.18 -25.25
CA ARG A 287 26.54 -24.36 -24.71
C ARG A 287 26.57 -25.34 -23.53
N GLY A 288 26.25 -24.86 -22.34
CA GLY A 288 25.97 -25.67 -21.17
C GLY A 288 24.56 -25.34 -20.67
N ALA A 289 23.61 -26.19 -20.94
CA ALA A 289 22.26 -26.10 -20.38
C ALA A 289 22.35 -26.37 -18.88
N ARG A 290 22.35 -25.33 -18.08
CA ARG A 290 22.12 -25.43 -16.64
C ARG A 290 20.60 -25.34 -16.40
N ARG A 291 20.02 -26.45 -15.94
CA ARG A 291 18.69 -26.48 -15.32
C ARG A 291 18.73 -25.49 -14.14
N GLY A 292 18.04 -24.37 -14.30
CA GLY A 292 17.83 -23.42 -13.21
C GLY A 292 16.92 -24.04 -12.16
N THR A 293 17.44 -24.26 -10.98
CA THR A 293 16.65 -24.48 -9.78
C THR A 293 15.83 -23.20 -9.55
N ALA A 294 14.53 -23.35 -9.47
CA ALA A 294 13.61 -22.27 -9.14
C ALA A 294 14.05 -21.62 -7.81
N PRO A 295 14.13 -20.29 -7.72
CA PRO A 295 14.44 -19.64 -6.45
C PRO A 295 13.33 -19.94 -5.45
N ALA A 296 13.71 -20.25 -4.22
CA ALA A 296 12.85 -20.54 -3.09
C ALA A 296 11.73 -19.50 -2.99
N GLY A 297 10.50 -19.98 -2.96
CA GLY A 297 9.32 -19.13 -2.85
C GLY A 297 9.40 -18.28 -1.58
N ALA A 298 9.17 -16.97 -1.69
CA ALA A 298 8.99 -16.12 -0.53
C ALA A 298 7.80 -16.66 0.28
N SER A 299 8.04 -17.01 1.54
CA SER A 299 6.99 -17.46 2.44
C SER A 299 6.22 -16.26 2.96
N ILE A 300 4.94 -16.20 2.63
CA ILE A 300 3.98 -15.31 3.31
C ILE A 300 3.47 -16.09 4.50
N LEU A 301 3.81 -15.65 5.71
CA LEU A 301 3.32 -16.23 6.95
C LEU A 301 2.10 -15.45 7.42
N CYS A 302 0.94 -16.11 7.48
CA CYS A 302 -0.18 -15.61 8.26
C CYS A 302 0.18 -15.66 9.74
N VAL A 303 -0.01 -14.57 10.45
CA VAL A 303 0.12 -14.54 11.90
C VAL A 303 -1.18 -15.10 12.47
N GLY A 304 -1.15 -16.33 12.99
CA GLY A 304 -2.27 -16.90 13.72
C GLY A 304 -2.43 -16.14 15.04
N HIS A 305 -3.59 -15.56 15.31
CA HIS A 305 -3.96 -15.21 16.67
C HIS A 305 -4.20 -16.52 17.43
N GLU A 306 -3.33 -16.84 18.40
CA GLU A 306 -3.75 -17.67 19.51
C GLU A 306 -4.83 -16.88 20.24
N ASP A 307 -6.06 -17.38 20.22
CA ASP A 307 -7.14 -16.87 21.03
C ASP A 307 -6.65 -16.81 22.48
N ALA A 308 -6.50 -15.58 22.99
CA ALA A 308 -6.37 -15.37 24.42
C ALA A 308 -7.71 -15.84 25.02
N ALA A 309 -7.73 -17.07 25.48
CA ALA A 309 -8.80 -17.61 26.28
C ALA A 309 -8.98 -16.66 27.47
N HIS A 310 -10.07 -15.92 27.44
CA HIS A 310 -10.59 -15.21 28.60
C HIS A 310 -10.94 -16.29 29.63
N GLU A 311 -10.10 -16.48 30.62
CA GLU A 311 -10.51 -17.01 31.90
C GLU A 311 -11.49 -16.04 32.53
N ASP A 312 -12.78 -16.28 32.25
CA ASP A 312 -13.88 -15.69 33.01
C ASP A 312 -14.29 -16.71 34.08
N SER A 313 -13.55 -16.70 35.18
CA SER A 313 -13.94 -17.35 36.43
C SER A 313 -14.18 -16.29 37.49
N ASP A 314 -15.41 -16.29 37.99
CA ASP A 314 -15.91 -15.64 39.21
C ASP A 314 -16.58 -14.26 39.08
N ALA A 315 -17.89 -14.32 38.81
CA ALA A 315 -18.86 -13.46 39.50
C ALA A 315 -20.20 -14.14 39.66
N ARG A 316 -20.26 -15.13 40.54
CA ARG A 316 -21.51 -15.44 41.31
C ARG A 316 -21.47 -14.65 42.60
N LEU A 317 -22.59 -14.01 42.89
CA LEU A 317 -23.15 -13.45 44.12
C LEU A 317 -23.25 -11.92 44.11
N PHE A 318 -24.45 -11.44 43.95
CA PHE A 318 -25.33 -10.78 44.93
C PHE A 318 -26.42 -10.00 44.21
N LEU A 319 -27.66 -10.52 44.46
CA LEU A 319 -29.00 -9.87 44.43
C LEU A 319 -29.47 -9.23 43.13
#